data_55adde921b535d2290abdd945e8ef917
#
_entry.id   55adde921b535d2290abdd945e8ef917
#
_cell.length_a   1.000
_cell.length_b   1.000
_cell.length_c   1.000
_cell.angle_alpha   90.00
_cell.angle_beta   90.00
_cell.angle_gamma   90.00
#
_symmetry.space_group_name_H-M   'P 1'
#
loop_
_entity.id
_entity.type
_entity.pdbx_description
1 polymer ?
#
loop_
_entity_poly.entity_id
_entity_poly.type
_entity_poly.pdbx_seq_one_letter_code
_entity_poly.pdbx_strand_id
1 'polypeptide(L)'
;MSEIPLVLYTNHSINKEVTTAFASGINAETCHVSRHINFNQTIASYGYLRGVGEAYKKSKNFWYIDHGYFKSSKRTVSHNRVFLNSLDGYFRIVFNNFWHIGIGNCPDDRFKKLNISFKKKNIKGKHIILSEPTVDAINYYKLENWTEKTISLIKIYYEL
;
A
#
# COMPACT_ATOMS: atom_id res chain seq x y z
N MET A 1 -9.64 17.40 -17.06
CA MET A 1 -10.27 16.62 -15.98
C MET A 1 -9.55 15.29 -15.90
N SER A 2 -9.11 14.86 -14.72
CA SER A 2 -8.53 13.53 -14.54
C SER A 2 -9.63 12.48 -14.75
N GLU A 3 -9.32 11.44 -15.50
CA GLU A 3 -10.21 10.30 -15.74
C GLU A 3 -10.60 9.65 -14.39
N ILE A 4 -11.90 9.45 -14.15
CA ILE A 4 -12.37 8.73 -12.96
C ILE A 4 -11.98 7.26 -13.14
N PRO A 5 -11.24 6.66 -12.18
CA PRO A 5 -10.79 5.27 -12.31
C PRO A 5 -11.94 4.28 -12.13
N LEU A 6 -11.87 3.13 -12.78
CA LEU A 6 -12.67 1.96 -12.42
C LEU A 6 -12.13 1.37 -11.12
N VAL A 7 -12.98 1.20 -10.11
CA VAL A 7 -12.55 0.69 -8.80
C VAL A 7 -12.72 -0.83 -8.74
N LEU A 8 -11.60 -1.55 -8.61
CA LEU A 8 -11.60 -3.00 -8.56
C LEU A 8 -11.69 -3.49 -7.11
N TYR A 9 -12.58 -4.44 -6.85
CA TYR A 9 -12.71 -5.11 -5.57
C TYR A 9 -12.46 -6.62 -5.67
N THR A 10 -12.16 -7.24 -4.54
CA THR A 10 -12.02 -8.70 -4.38
C THR A 10 -13.03 -9.23 -3.37
N ASN A 11 -13.14 -10.55 -3.22
CA ASN A 11 -13.98 -11.16 -2.19
C ASN A 11 -13.44 -10.99 -0.75
N HIS A 12 -12.27 -10.37 -0.58
CA HIS A 12 -11.72 -10.09 0.74
C HIS A 12 -12.46 -8.91 1.38
N SER A 13 -12.95 -9.08 2.60
CA SER A 13 -13.82 -8.12 3.28
C SER A 13 -13.20 -6.70 3.33
N ILE A 14 -11.96 -6.58 3.81
CA ILE A 14 -11.28 -5.29 3.91
C ILE A 14 -11.12 -4.62 2.54
N ASN A 15 -10.70 -5.38 1.51
CA ASN A 15 -10.56 -4.83 0.17
C ASN A 15 -11.92 -4.29 -0.32
N LYS A 16 -12.98 -5.08 -0.15
CA LYS A 16 -14.32 -4.69 -0.58
C LYS A 16 -14.83 -3.45 0.16
N GLU A 17 -14.65 -3.36 1.48
CA GLU A 17 -15.05 -2.20 2.28
C GLU A 17 -14.31 -0.93 1.85
N VAL A 18 -12.98 -0.99 1.76
CA VAL A 18 -12.15 0.17 1.39
C VAL A 18 -12.45 0.63 -0.03
N THR A 19 -12.53 -0.31 -0.98
CA THR A 19 -12.80 0.03 -2.39
C THR A 19 -14.21 0.58 -2.59
N THR A 20 -15.22 0.05 -1.87
CA THR A 20 -16.57 0.58 -1.91
C THR A 20 -16.64 2.01 -1.38
N ALA A 21 -15.99 2.27 -0.22
CA ALA A 21 -15.94 3.62 0.35
C ALA A 21 -15.22 4.60 -0.58
N PHE A 22 -14.10 4.17 -1.18
CA PHE A 22 -13.37 5.01 -2.15
C PHE A 22 -14.21 5.32 -3.38
N ALA A 23 -14.83 4.29 -3.99
CA ALA A 23 -15.67 4.46 -5.18
C ALA A 23 -16.85 5.40 -4.92
N SER A 24 -17.51 5.25 -3.76
CA SER A 24 -18.59 6.14 -3.35
C SER A 24 -18.12 7.59 -3.21
N GLY A 25 -16.93 7.81 -2.63
CA GLY A 25 -16.39 9.16 -2.42
C GLY A 25 -16.05 9.92 -3.71
N ILE A 26 -15.75 9.22 -4.80
CA ILE A 26 -15.41 9.80 -6.11
C ILE A 26 -16.46 9.54 -7.18
N ASN A 27 -17.59 8.97 -6.82
CA ASN A 27 -18.68 8.57 -7.73
C ASN A 27 -18.19 7.68 -8.89
N ALA A 28 -17.39 6.67 -8.56
CA ALA A 28 -16.80 5.74 -9.53
C ALA A 28 -17.58 4.44 -9.64
N GLU A 29 -17.50 3.80 -10.81
CA GLU A 29 -17.97 2.44 -11.01
C GLU A 29 -17.08 1.42 -10.30
N THR A 30 -17.67 0.29 -9.91
CA THR A 30 -16.95 -0.82 -9.26
C THR A 30 -17.04 -2.10 -10.09
N CYS A 31 -15.96 -2.88 -10.11
CA CYS A 31 -15.92 -4.17 -10.79
C CYS A 31 -15.15 -5.20 -9.94
N HIS A 32 -15.62 -6.45 -9.93
CA HIS A 32 -14.83 -7.52 -9.33
C HIS A 32 -13.57 -7.79 -10.17
N VAL A 33 -12.40 -7.92 -9.52
CA VAL A 33 -11.10 -8.04 -10.21
C VAL A 33 -11.05 -9.16 -11.26
N SER A 34 -11.75 -10.28 -11.03
CA SER A 34 -11.81 -11.39 -11.99
C SER A 34 -12.60 -11.10 -13.26
N ARG A 35 -13.40 -10.03 -13.28
CA ARG A 35 -14.19 -9.59 -14.44
C ARG A 35 -13.55 -8.45 -15.20
N HIS A 36 -12.46 -7.90 -14.67
CA HIS A 36 -11.74 -6.81 -15.31
C HIS A 36 -10.95 -7.31 -16.53
N ILE A 37 -11.31 -6.86 -17.71
CA ILE A 37 -10.72 -7.27 -18.99
C ILE A 37 -10.14 -6.10 -19.80
N ASN A 38 -10.45 -4.87 -19.42
CA ASN A 38 -9.99 -3.67 -20.15
C ASN A 38 -8.71 -3.10 -19.52
N PHE A 39 -7.57 -3.36 -20.13
CA PHE A 39 -6.26 -2.92 -19.64
C PHE A 39 -5.86 -1.50 -20.08
N ASN A 40 -6.62 -0.87 -20.98
CA ASN A 40 -6.39 0.52 -21.39
C ASN A 40 -7.07 1.55 -20.48
N GLN A 41 -7.59 1.13 -19.36
CA GLN A 41 -8.33 1.96 -18.42
C GLN A 41 -7.51 2.26 -17.17
N THR A 42 -7.69 3.44 -16.59
CA THR A 42 -7.19 3.74 -15.25
C THR A 42 -8.01 2.98 -14.21
N ILE A 43 -7.34 2.28 -13.31
CA ILE A 43 -7.98 1.51 -12.24
C ILE A 43 -7.59 2.02 -10.86
N ALA A 44 -8.38 1.67 -9.84
CA ALA A 44 -8.03 1.85 -8.44
C ALA A 44 -8.37 0.59 -7.65
N SER A 45 -7.55 0.22 -6.67
CA SER A 45 -7.88 -0.86 -5.73
C SER A 45 -7.08 -0.77 -4.44
N TYR A 46 -7.49 -1.55 -3.45
CA TYR A 46 -6.79 -1.69 -2.17
C TYR A 46 -5.93 -2.95 -2.13
N GLY A 47 -4.65 -2.77 -1.77
CA GLY A 47 -3.67 -3.85 -1.71
C GLY A 47 -3.26 -4.35 -3.09
N TYR A 48 -2.44 -5.41 -3.13
CA TYR A 48 -1.92 -6.00 -4.37
C TYR A 48 -2.14 -7.51 -4.49
N LEU A 49 -2.78 -8.13 -3.49
CA LEU A 49 -3.06 -9.57 -3.48
C LEU A 49 -4.32 -9.92 -4.27
N ARG A 50 -4.55 -11.21 -4.46
CA ARG A 50 -5.78 -11.79 -5.06
C ARG A 50 -6.09 -11.28 -6.47
N GLY A 51 -5.05 -11.18 -7.30
CA GLY A 51 -5.18 -10.77 -8.70
C GLY A 51 -5.13 -9.26 -8.94
N VAL A 52 -5.24 -8.44 -7.89
CA VAL A 52 -5.16 -6.97 -8.02
C VAL A 52 -3.80 -6.54 -8.57
N GLY A 53 -2.71 -7.13 -8.09
CA GLY A 53 -1.37 -6.83 -8.57
C GLY A 53 -1.19 -7.10 -10.07
N GLU A 54 -1.79 -8.16 -10.59
CA GLU A 54 -1.77 -8.45 -12.03
C GLU A 54 -2.62 -7.44 -12.82
N ALA A 55 -3.74 -6.98 -12.26
CA ALA A 55 -4.53 -5.92 -12.86
C ALA A 55 -3.73 -4.60 -12.95
N TYR A 56 -2.99 -4.23 -11.90
CA TYR A 56 -2.10 -3.06 -11.92
C TYR A 56 -1.03 -3.14 -13.02
N LYS A 57 -0.36 -4.28 -13.16
CA LYS A 57 0.69 -4.49 -14.19
C LYS A 57 0.15 -4.34 -15.61
N LYS A 58 -1.10 -4.68 -15.83
CA LYS A 58 -1.74 -4.67 -17.16
C LYS A 58 -2.49 -3.38 -17.46
N SER A 59 -2.81 -2.58 -16.45
CA SER A 59 -3.57 -1.35 -16.64
C SER A 59 -2.70 -0.21 -17.14
N LYS A 60 -3.31 0.73 -17.87
CA LYS A 60 -2.65 1.94 -18.36
C LYS A 60 -2.10 2.79 -17.22
N ASN A 61 -2.92 3.00 -16.21
CA ASN A 61 -2.58 3.70 -14.98
C ASN A 61 -3.32 3.06 -13.82
N PHE A 62 -2.81 3.28 -12.59
CA PHE A 62 -3.50 2.79 -11.40
C PHE A 62 -3.35 3.71 -10.19
N TRP A 63 -4.35 3.68 -9.33
CA TRP A 63 -4.32 4.22 -7.99
C TRP A 63 -4.23 3.07 -7.00
N TYR A 64 -3.12 3.03 -6.28
CA TYR A 64 -2.88 2.06 -5.21
C TYR A 64 -3.36 2.62 -3.88
N ILE A 65 -4.23 1.90 -3.21
CA ILE A 65 -4.76 2.26 -1.90
C ILE A 65 -4.24 1.24 -0.88
N ASP A 66 -3.74 1.72 0.26
CA ASP A 66 -3.29 0.86 1.36
C ASP A 66 -3.44 1.61 2.69
N HIS A 67 -3.20 0.90 3.79
CA HIS A 67 -3.16 1.53 5.10
C HIS A 67 -2.12 2.64 5.16
N GLY A 68 -2.45 3.72 5.84
CA GLY A 68 -1.48 4.76 6.18
C GLY A 68 -0.41 4.23 7.16
N TYR A 69 0.73 4.88 7.18
CA TYR A 69 1.82 4.53 8.10
C TYR A 69 1.48 4.81 9.57
N PHE A 70 0.55 5.73 9.81
CA PHE A 70 0.11 6.13 11.14
C PHE A 70 -1.41 5.97 11.25
N LYS A 71 -1.87 5.68 12.46
CA LYS A 71 -3.29 5.58 12.78
C LYS A 71 -4.07 4.71 11.76
N SER A 72 -3.56 3.52 11.51
CA SER A 72 -4.28 2.55 10.68
C SER A 72 -5.57 2.10 11.38
N SER A 73 -6.58 1.78 10.59
CA SER A 73 -7.85 1.25 11.10
C SER A 73 -7.63 -0.01 11.93
N LYS A 74 -8.37 -0.15 13.02
CA LYS A 74 -8.34 -1.35 13.86
C LYS A 74 -8.91 -2.54 13.09
N ARG A 75 -8.35 -3.71 13.32
CA ARG A 75 -8.77 -4.97 12.73
C ARG A 75 -9.22 -5.93 13.81
N THR A 76 -10.26 -6.69 13.53
CA THR A 76 -10.70 -7.81 14.36
C THR A 76 -10.66 -9.09 13.50
N VAL A 77 -10.20 -10.18 14.10
CA VAL A 77 -10.24 -11.50 13.47
C VAL A 77 -11.36 -12.29 14.11
N SER A 78 -12.33 -12.74 13.33
CA SER A 78 -13.42 -13.60 13.78
C SER A 78 -13.69 -14.66 12.72
N HIS A 79 -13.81 -15.92 13.14
CA HIS A 79 -14.08 -17.07 12.26
C HIS A 79 -13.16 -17.13 11.03
N ASN A 80 -11.85 -16.94 11.22
CA ASN A 80 -10.83 -16.89 10.16
C ASN A 80 -11.03 -15.76 9.12
N ARG A 81 -11.84 -14.76 9.43
CA ARG A 81 -12.00 -13.56 8.61
C ARG A 81 -11.47 -12.34 9.35
N VAL A 82 -10.86 -11.45 8.60
CA VAL A 82 -10.37 -10.16 9.12
C VAL A 82 -11.36 -9.07 8.71
N PHE A 83 -11.83 -8.32 9.69
CA PHE A 83 -12.75 -7.21 9.48
C PHE A 83 -12.07 -5.91 9.92
N LEU A 84 -12.39 -4.81 9.26
CA LEU A 84 -12.10 -3.49 9.81
C LEU A 84 -13.20 -3.14 10.81
N ASN A 85 -12.80 -2.67 12.00
CA ASN A 85 -13.77 -2.19 12.98
C ASN A 85 -14.36 -0.84 12.58
N SER A 86 -13.56 -0.07 11.81
CA SER A 86 -13.99 1.22 11.27
C SER A 86 -13.06 1.63 10.12
N LEU A 87 -13.54 2.52 9.25
CA LEU A 87 -12.74 3.16 8.20
C LEU A 87 -12.17 4.52 8.64
N ASP A 88 -12.15 4.83 9.93
CA ASP A 88 -11.67 6.10 10.47
C ASP A 88 -10.14 6.24 10.53
N GLY A 89 -9.42 5.20 10.13
CA GLY A 89 -7.98 5.22 10.00
C GLY A 89 -7.52 5.99 8.75
N TYR A 90 -6.22 6.27 8.70
CA TYR A 90 -5.62 6.88 7.52
C TYR A 90 -5.29 5.82 6.47
N PHE A 91 -5.60 6.16 5.23
CA PHE A 91 -5.21 5.39 4.05
C PHE A 91 -4.24 6.24 3.23
N ARG A 92 -3.26 5.58 2.63
CA ARG A 92 -2.42 6.20 1.61
C ARG A 92 -2.98 5.86 0.23
N ILE A 93 -2.93 6.82 -0.67
CA ILE A 93 -3.35 6.65 -2.06
C ILE A 93 -2.20 7.14 -2.93
N VAL A 94 -1.70 6.29 -3.82
CA VAL A 94 -0.53 6.59 -4.64
C VAL A 94 -0.83 6.30 -6.10
N PHE A 95 -0.40 7.18 -6.99
CA PHE A 95 -0.61 7.04 -8.43
C PHE A 95 0.58 6.36 -9.10
N ASN A 96 0.32 5.32 -9.88
CA ASN A 96 1.30 4.54 -10.64
C ASN A 96 2.52 4.05 -9.83
N ASN A 97 2.34 3.89 -8.54
CA ASN A 97 3.37 3.38 -7.64
C ASN A 97 2.74 2.72 -6.41
N PHE A 98 3.51 1.88 -5.71
CA PHE A 98 3.12 1.29 -4.43
C PHE A 98 3.64 2.10 -3.22
N TRP A 99 4.54 3.04 -3.45
CA TRP A 99 5.20 3.83 -2.43
C TRP A 99 5.08 5.32 -2.75
N HIS A 100 5.01 6.15 -1.73
CA HIS A 100 5.19 7.58 -1.94
C HIS A 100 6.63 7.85 -2.38
N ILE A 101 6.79 8.38 -3.57
CA ILE A 101 8.08 8.80 -4.11
C ILE A 101 8.09 10.33 -4.07
N GLY A 102 9.05 10.85 -3.32
CA GLY A 102 9.31 12.28 -3.25
C GLY A 102 8.64 13.00 -2.07
N ILE A 103 9.17 14.17 -1.80
CA ILE A 103 8.66 15.09 -0.78
C ILE A 103 7.83 16.13 -1.54
N GLY A 104 6.51 15.98 -1.48
CA GLY A 104 5.58 16.99 -2.01
C GLY A 104 5.33 18.10 -0.98
N ASN A 105 4.98 19.29 -1.45
CA ASN A 105 4.40 20.33 -0.60
C ASN A 105 2.98 19.91 -0.19
N CYS A 106 2.88 19.06 0.83
CA CYS A 106 1.62 18.64 1.39
C CYS A 106 1.37 19.40 2.70
N PRO A 107 0.13 19.81 2.99
CA PRO A 107 -0.21 20.35 4.30
C PRO A 107 0.16 19.34 5.39
N ASP A 108 0.78 19.79 6.46
CA ASP A 108 1.20 18.95 7.59
C ASP A 108 0.19 18.90 8.74
N ASP A 109 -1.01 19.41 8.51
CA ASP A 109 -2.09 19.50 9.48
C ASP A 109 -2.50 18.15 10.07
N ARG A 110 -2.53 17.09 9.23
CA ARG A 110 -2.80 15.73 9.68
C ARG A 110 -1.69 15.19 10.55
N PHE A 111 -0.43 15.45 10.17
CA PHE A 111 0.72 15.03 10.96
C PHE A 111 0.75 15.74 12.33
N LYS A 112 0.50 17.05 12.36
CA LYS A 112 0.38 17.82 13.61
C LYS A 112 -0.70 17.26 14.54
N LYS A 113 -1.85 16.86 13.99
CA LYS A 113 -2.94 16.22 14.76
C LYS A 113 -2.58 14.87 15.37
N LEU A 114 -1.58 14.16 14.84
CA LEU A 114 -1.12 12.90 15.40
C LEU A 114 -0.30 13.08 16.69
N ASN A 115 0.15 14.30 16.97
CA ASN A 115 1.00 14.64 18.13
C ASN A 115 2.23 13.71 18.27
N ILE A 116 2.87 13.38 17.14
CA ILE A 116 4.05 12.51 17.09
C ILE A 116 5.30 13.38 17.13
N SER A 117 6.20 13.07 18.06
CA SER A 117 7.54 13.66 18.10
C SER A 117 8.58 12.66 17.63
N PHE A 118 9.46 13.08 16.72
CA PHE A 118 10.61 12.27 16.33
C PHE A 118 11.79 12.56 17.26
N LYS A 119 12.40 11.46 17.75
CA LYS A 119 13.68 11.60 18.44
C LYS A 119 14.77 11.98 17.42
N LYS A 120 15.71 12.82 17.84
CA LYS A 120 16.89 13.12 17.01
C LYS A 120 17.59 11.81 16.64
N LYS A 121 18.04 11.71 15.37
CA LYS A 121 18.81 10.58 14.88
C LYS A 121 20.03 10.36 15.78
N ASN A 122 20.20 9.14 16.29
CA ASN A 122 21.43 8.78 16.98
C ASN A 122 22.52 8.48 15.95
N ILE A 123 23.40 9.46 15.75
CA ILE A 123 24.50 9.37 14.77
C ILE A 123 25.63 8.40 15.26
N LYS A 124 25.60 7.97 16.51
CA LYS A 124 26.58 7.04 17.09
C LYS A 124 26.07 5.59 17.14
N GLY A 125 25.04 5.26 16.41
CA GLY A 125 24.53 3.89 16.32
C GLY A 125 25.59 2.96 15.73
N LYS A 126 25.82 1.81 16.39
CA LYS A 126 26.75 0.76 15.95
C LYS A 126 26.06 -0.39 15.24
N HIS A 127 24.74 -0.28 14.98
CA HIS A 127 23.94 -1.35 14.44
C HIS A 127 23.19 -0.88 13.20
N ILE A 128 23.09 -1.75 12.23
CA ILE A 128 22.19 -1.63 11.07
C ILE A 128 21.01 -2.55 11.35
N ILE A 129 19.80 -2.00 11.29
CA ILE A 129 18.58 -2.78 11.43
C ILE A 129 18.07 -3.06 10.01
N LEU A 130 18.02 -4.34 9.67
CA LEU A 130 17.45 -4.83 8.43
C LEU A 130 16.06 -5.42 8.72
N SER A 131 15.02 -4.90 8.06
CA SER A 131 13.67 -5.45 8.15
C SER A 131 13.36 -6.22 6.87
N GLU A 132 13.12 -7.51 7.01
CA GLU A 132 12.73 -8.34 5.88
C GLU A 132 11.38 -7.91 5.28
N PRO A 133 11.22 -7.99 3.96
CA PRO A 133 9.91 -7.86 3.33
C PRO A 133 8.97 -8.98 3.81
N THR A 134 7.67 -8.71 3.77
CA THR A 134 6.68 -9.77 4.03
C THR A 134 6.76 -10.87 2.98
N VAL A 135 6.35 -12.09 3.33
CA VAL A 135 6.30 -13.23 2.39
C VAL A 135 5.50 -12.88 1.13
N ASP A 136 4.41 -12.15 1.28
CA ASP A 136 3.59 -11.68 0.16
C ASP A 136 4.37 -10.73 -0.77
N ALA A 137 5.17 -9.83 -0.20
CA ALA A 137 6.02 -8.93 -0.99
C ALA A 137 7.14 -9.71 -1.70
N ILE A 138 7.80 -10.64 -1.02
CA ILE A 138 8.81 -11.52 -1.60
C ILE A 138 8.24 -12.25 -2.83
N ASN A 139 7.08 -12.88 -2.69
CA ASN A 139 6.43 -13.62 -3.77
C ASN A 139 5.98 -12.71 -4.92
N TYR A 140 5.40 -11.56 -4.61
CA TYR A 140 4.90 -10.62 -5.61
C TYR A 140 6.02 -10.01 -6.46
N TYR A 141 7.10 -9.57 -5.79
CA TYR A 141 8.26 -8.93 -6.45
C TYR A 141 9.32 -9.93 -6.90
N LYS A 142 9.15 -11.24 -6.65
CA LYS A 142 10.14 -12.30 -6.95
C LYS A 142 11.51 -12.00 -6.34
N LEU A 143 11.52 -11.64 -5.05
CA LEU A 143 12.70 -11.23 -4.31
C LEU A 143 13.45 -12.45 -3.75
N GLU A 144 13.89 -13.36 -4.61
CA GLU A 144 14.64 -14.54 -4.19
C GLU A 144 15.97 -14.14 -3.52
N ASN A 145 16.25 -14.75 -2.36
CA ASN A 145 17.45 -14.52 -1.55
C ASN A 145 17.68 -13.03 -1.23
N TRP A 146 16.56 -12.28 -0.99
CA TRP A 146 16.63 -10.84 -0.75
C TRP A 146 17.50 -10.47 0.45
N THR A 147 17.39 -11.24 1.56
CA THR A 147 18.12 -10.98 2.79
C THR A 147 19.62 -11.12 2.60
N GLU A 148 20.06 -12.22 1.99
CA GLU A 148 21.49 -12.51 1.73
C GLU A 148 22.08 -11.49 0.76
N LYS A 149 21.37 -11.16 -0.32
CA LYS A 149 21.77 -10.13 -1.28
C LYS A 149 21.91 -8.76 -0.62
N THR A 150 20.94 -8.40 0.22
CA THR A 150 20.96 -7.11 0.92
C THR A 150 22.08 -7.03 1.95
N ILE A 151 22.33 -8.10 2.72
CA ILE A 151 23.45 -8.18 3.66
C ILE A 151 24.78 -8.04 2.92
N SER A 152 24.93 -8.73 1.79
CA SER A 152 26.15 -8.64 0.98
C SER A 152 26.40 -7.22 0.46
N LEU A 153 25.35 -6.53 -0.01
CA LEU A 153 25.45 -5.13 -0.42
C LEU A 153 25.81 -4.20 0.74
N ILE A 154 25.21 -4.41 1.93
CA ILE A 154 25.52 -3.62 3.12
C ILE A 154 26.99 -3.79 3.50
N LYS A 155 27.51 -5.03 3.49
CA LYS A 155 28.93 -5.30 3.80
C LYS A 155 29.87 -4.58 2.84
N ILE A 156 29.59 -4.63 1.53
CA ILE A 156 30.38 -3.91 0.52
C ILE A 156 30.35 -2.40 0.76
N TYR A 157 29.18 -1.84 1.08
CA TYR A 157 29.00 -0.40 1.21
C TYR A 157 29.63 0.20 2.48
N TYR A 158 29.74 -0.59 3.53
CA TYR A 158 30.28 -0.18 4.84
C TYR A 158 31.63 -0.82 5.16
N GLU A 159 32.23 -1.57 4.22
CA GLU A 159 33.54 -2.23 4.41
C GLU A 159 33.57 -3.13 5.67
N LEU A 160 32.47 -3.87 5.94
CA LEU A 160 32.32 -4.74 7.12
C LEU A 160 32.79 -6.16 6.86
#